data_30821895e1a03a21b59fddc34f12947c
#
_entry.id   30821895e1a03a21b59fddc34f12947c
#
_cell.length_a   1.000
_cell.length_b   1.000
_cell.length_c   1.000
_cell.angle_alpha   90.00
_cell.angle_beta   90.00
_cell.angle_gamma   90.00
#
_symmetry.space_group_name_H-M   'P 1'
#
loop_
_entity.id
_entity.type
_entity.pdbx_description
1 polymer ?
#
loop_
_entity_poly.entity_id
_entity_poly.type
_entity_poly.pdbx_seq_one_letter_code
_entity_poly.pdbx_strand_id
1 'polypeptide(L)'
;MLVESQKKLEGNARFEGFSVDLADHLSNFLGFNYTIKLVDDGNYGSESEVSPGNWNGMLGEVMDGTADFCIADISVTSQRASAFSFSMPWMNLGISILYVKPRAAAPSMLAFLDPFTTDVRMALE
;
A
#
# COMPACT_ATOMS: atom_id res chain seq x y z
N MET A 1 2.83 12.68 -3.20
CA MET A 1 3.02 12.69 -4.68
C MET A 1 3.67 14.01 -5.07
N LEU A 2 4.58 14.03 -6.07
CA LEU A 2 5.13 15.28 -6.58
C LEU A 2 4.07 15.99 -7.43
N VAL A 3 3.92 17.31 -7.23
CA VAL A 3 3.02 18.12 -8.05
C VAL A 3 3.68 18.41 -9.39
N GLU A 4 3.13 17.92 -10.49
CA GLU A 4 3.48 18.33 -11.84
C GLU A 4 2.85 19.70 -12.15
N SER A 5 3.39 20.74 -11.59
CA SER A 5 2.99 22.12 -11.92
C SER A 5 4.03 22.76 -12.82
N GLN A 6 3.58 23.53 -13.82
CA GLN A 6 4.47 24.36 -14.66
C GLN A 6 5.17 25.50 -13.87
N LYS A 7 4.78 25.75 -12.63
CA LYS A 7 5.50 26.60 -11.69
C LYS A 7 6.48 25.76 -10.88
N LYS A 8 7.78 26.14 -10.87
CA LYS A 8 8.75 25.63 -9.91
C LYS A 8 8.29 25.99 -8.50
N LEU A 9 7.66 25.05 -7.83
CA LEU A 9 7.32 25.15 -6.42
C LEU A 9 8.56 24.80 -5.60
N GLU A 10 8.80 25.52 -4.50
CA GLU A 10 9.92 25.29 -3.59
C GLU A 10 9.41 24.72 -2.25
N GLY A 11 10.28 23.99 -1.54
CA GLY A 11 9.97 23.44 -0.23
C GLY A 11 8.84 22.40 -0.24
N ASN A 12 8.03 22.39 0.81
CA ASN A 12 6.94 21.44 0.99
C ASN A 12 5.81 21.58 -0.05
N ALA A 13 5.64 22.76 -0.64
CA ALA A 13 4.63 23.03 -1.67
C ALA A 13 4.79 22.20 -2.95
N ARG A 14 5.94 21.50 -3.11
CA ARG A 14 6.16 20.55 -4.22
C ARG A 14 5.40 19.25 -4.07
N PHE A 15 4.87 18.98 -2.89
CA PHE A 15 4.26 17.71 -2.53
C PHE A 15 2.78 17.92 -2.26
N GLU A 16 1.97 16.95 -2.69
CA GLU A 16 0.54 16.89 -2.40
C GLU A 16 0.11 15.46 -2.14
N GLY A 17 -0.99 15.31 -1.44
CA GLY A 17 -1.62 14.02 -1.16
C GLY A 17 -1.85 13.80 0.33
N PHE A 18 -2.53 12.69 0.65
CA PHE A 18 -3.00 12.38 1.99
C PHE A 18 -1.91 12.49 3.08
N SER A 19 -0.70 11.97 2.81
CA SER A 19 0.39 12.02 3.78
C SER A 19 0.87 13.45 4.07
N VAL A 20 0.80 14.34 3.07
CA VAL A 20 1.14 15.76 3.22
C VAL A 20 0.07 16.46 4.05
N ASP A 21 -1.22 16.24 3.71
CA ASP A 21 -2.33 16.80 4.47
C ASP A 21 -2.31 16.34 5.93
N LEU A 22 -1.97 15.08 6.17
CA LEU A 22 -1.81 14.54 7.51
C LEU A 22 -0.66 15.23 8.26
N ALA A 23 0.49 15.44 7.61
CA ALA A 23 1.62 16.16 8.21
C ALA A 23 1.26 17.61 8.53
N ASP A 24 0.54 18.30 7.66
CA ASP A 24 0.05 19.65 7.89
C ASP A 24 -0.92 19.72 9.10
N HIS A 25 -1.85 18.78 9.20
CA HIS A 25 -2.75 18.70 10.34
C HIS A 25 -2.00 18.45 11.66
N LEU A 26 -1.04 17.53 11.66
CA LEU A 26 -0.21 17.26 12.84
C LEU A 26 0.65 18.45 13.22
N SER A 27 1.28 19.11 12.26
CA SER A 27 2.07 20.33 12.46
C SER A 27 1.25 21.43 13.10
N ASN A 28 0.04 21.70 12.59
CA ASN A 28 -0.86 22.71 13.12
C ASN A 28 -1.39 22.35 14.53
N PHE A 29 -1.67 21.07 14.77
CA PHE A 29 -2.21 20.61 16.06
C PHE A 29 -1.15 20.61 17.16
N LEU A 30 0.06 20.19 16.85
CA LEU A 30 1.18 20.06 17.81
C LEU A 30 2.10 21.28 17.85
N GLY A 31 1.96 22.22 16.90
CA GLY A 31 2.71 23.48 16.88
C GLY A 31 4.18 23.33 16.48
N PHE A 32 4.52 22.38 15.61
CA PHE A 32 5.88 22.22 15.07
C PHE A 32 5.96 22.58 13.58
N ASN A 33 7.15 22.97 13.13
CA ASN A 33 7.45 23.15 11.71
C ASN A 33 8.15 21.90 11.17
N TYR A 34 7.91 21.58 9.90
CA TYR A 34 8.50 20.40 9.27
C TYR A 34 8.94 20.67 7.83
N THR A 35 9.87 19.86 7.35
CA THR A 35 10.32 19.83 5.96
C THR A 35 10.20 18.41 5.43
N ILE A 36 9.58 18.27 4.26
CA ILE A 36 9.45 16.96 3.60
C ILE A 36 10.71 16.68 2.80
N LYS A 37 11.31 15.52 3.04
CA LYS A 37 12.39 14.93 2.25
C LYS A 37 11.90 13.61 1.66
N LEU A 38 12.20 13.37 0.39
CA LEU A 38 12.05 12.03 -0.21
C LEU A 38 13.30 11.21 0.13
N VAL A 39 13.08 9.94 0.42
CA VAL A 39 14.19 8.99 0.58
C VAL A 39 14.92 8.80 -0.75
N ASP A 40 16.24 8.78 -0.69
CA ASP A 40 17.07 8.77 -1.90
C ASP A 40 17.04 7.42 -2.63
N ASP A 41 16.90 6.32 -1.90
CA ASP A 41 16.90 4.95 -2.43
C ASP A 41 15.50 4.42 -2.80
N GLY A 42 14.43 5.15 -2.49
CA GLY A 42 13.05 4.77 -2.78
C GLY A 42 12.53 3.57 -1.99
N ASN A 43 13.26 3.12 -0.96
CA ASN A 43 12.90 1.96 -0.16
C ASN A 43 12.17 2.35 1.13
N TYR A 44 11.23 1.50 1.57
CA TYR A 44 10.58 1.67 2.88
C TYR A 44 11.52 1.40 4.04
N GLY A 45 12.35 0.37 3.91
CA GLY A 45 13.32 -0.05 4.89
C GLY A 45 13.24 -1.54 5.20
N SER A 46 14.41 -2.16 5.16
CA SER A 46 14.66 -3.53 5.60
C SER A 46 15.98 -3.58 6.35
N GLU A 47 16.05 -4.48 7.31
CA GLU A 47 17.29 -4.74 8.02
C GLU A 47 18.28 -5.49 7.13
N SER A 48 19.55 -5.14 7.22
CA SER A 48 20.61 -5.81 6.46
C SER A 48 20.88 -7.21 7.03
N GLU A 49 20.85 -8.22 6.17
CA GLU A 49 21.21 -9.59 6.55
C GLU A 49 22.69 -9.72 6.94
N VAL A 50 23.54 -8.84 6.42
CA VAL A 50 24.99 -8.86 6.65
C VAL A 50 25.36 -8.13 7.95
N SER A 51 24.62 -7.11 8.31
CA SER A 51 24.89 -6.25 9.48
C SER A 51 23.59 -6.03 10.26
N PRO A 52 23.28 -6.90 11.23
CA PRO A 52 22.11 -6.75 12.09
C PRO A 52 22.09 -5.38 12.76
N GLY A 53 20.91 -4.74 12.78
CA GLY A 53 20.73 -3.38 13.31
C GLY A 53 20.98 -2.27 12.30
N ASN A 54 21.46 -2.56 11.10
CA ASN A 54 21.60 -1.59 10.01
C ASN A 54 20.39 -1.66 9.08
N TRP A 55 19.68 -0.55 8.96
CA TRP A 55 18.46 -0.43 8.15
C TRP A 55 18.70 0.46 6.94
N ASN A 56 18.08 0.13 5.82
CA ASN A 56 18.07 0.98 4.63
C ASN A 56 16.75 1.77 4.53
N GLY A 57 16.62 2.59 3.49
CA GLY A 57 15.40 3.29 3.17
C GLY A 57 14.96 4.33 4.19
N MET A 58 13.67 4.62 4.22
CA MET A 58 13.08 5.58 5.16
C MET A 58 13.34 5.22 6.61
N LEU A 59 13.28 3.93 6.95
CA LEU A 59 13.55 3.47 8.32
C LEU A 59 15.03 3.66 8.69
N GLY A 60 15.95 3.48 7.74
CA GLY A 60 17.38 3.77 7.95
C GLY A 60 17.61 5.25 8.23
N GLU A 61 16.99 6.17 7.47
CA GLU A 61 17.12 7.61 7.70
C GLU A 61 16.59 8.05 9.06
N VAL A 62 15.53 7.40 9.56
CA VAL A 62 15.02 7.66 10.93
C VAL A 62 15.98 7.11 11.98
N MET A 63 16.56 5.92 11.76
CA MET A 63 17.53 5.34 12.70
C MET A 63 18.81 6.14 12.80
N ASP A 64 19.30 6.65 11.67
CA ASP A 64 20.50 7.47 11.60
C ASP A 64 20.28 8.92 12.08
N GLY A 65 19.02 9.29 12.39
CA GLY A 65 18.68 10.65 12.81
C GLY A 65 18.70 11.68 11.70
N THR A 66 18.72 11.26 10.44
CA THR A 66 18.60 12.15 9.26
C THR A 66 17.15 12.65 9.11
N ALA A 67 16.20 11.86 9.57
CA ALA A 67 14.79 12.20 9.65
C ALA A 67 14.28 11.92 11.08
N ASP A 68 13.40 12.79 11.58
CA ASP A 68 12.79 12.62 12.91
C ASP A 68 11.68 11.56 12.89
N PHE A 69 10.91 11.50 11.80
CA PHE A 69 9.86 10.51 11.59
C PHE A 69 9.55 10.34 10.11
N CYS A 70 8.87 9.25 9.76
CA CYS A 70 8.38 9.03 8.40
C CYS A 70 6.87 8.83 8.37
N ILE A 71 6.23 9.34 7.32
CA ILE A 71 4.80 9.14 7.04
C ILE A 71 4.68 8.46 5.68
N ALA A 72 4.28 7.19 5.69
CA ALA A 72 4.08 6.41 4.48
C ALA A 72 3.14 5.22 4.76
N ASP A 73 2.80 4.48 3.73
CA ASP A 73 2.04 3.23 3.79
C ASP A 73 2.91 2.02 4.22
N ILE A 74 3.67 2.21 5.31
CA ILE A 74 4.58 1.19 5.84
C ILE A 74 3.78 0.09 6.54
N SER A 75 4.00 -1.15 6.11
CA SER A 75 3.47 -2.31 6.83
C SER A 75 4.21 -2.53 8.14
N VAL A 76 3.45 -2.63 9.23
CA VAL A 76 4.00 -2.94 10.55
C VAL A 76 4.26 -4.44 10.62
N THR A 77 5.53 -4.82 10.61
CA THR A 77 5.98 -6.21 10.80
C THR A 77 6.58 -6.37 12.19
N SER A 78 6.65 -7.62 12.69
CA SER A 78 7.26 -7.92 13.99
C SER A 78 8.71 -7.41 14.08
N GLN A 79 9.50 -7.58 13.01
CA GLN A 79 10.87 -7.14 12.92
C GLN A 79 10.98 -5.60 13.02
N ARG A 80 10.15 -4.87 12.26
CA ARG A 80 10.13 -3.41 12.30
C ARG A 80 9.63 -2.88 13.65
N ALA A 81 8.60 -3.51 14.22
CA ALA A 81 8.05 -3.12 15.51
C ALA A 81 9.01 -3.34 16.70
N SER A 82 10.00 -4.23 16.57
CA SER A 82 11.04 -4.40 17.58
C SER A 82 12.09 -3.30 17.56
N ALA A 83 12.32 -2.66 16.42
CA ALA A 83 13.35 -1.64 16.24
C ALA A 83 12.78 -0.20 16.26
N PHE A 84 11.53 -0.02 15.85
CA PHE A 84 10.89 1.28 15.70
C PHE A 84 9.57 1.37 16.46
N SER A 85 9.27 2.56 16.97
CA SER A 85 7.96 2.86 17.53
C SER A 85 6.99 3.29 16.45
N PHE A 86 5.85 2.61 16.34
CA PHE A 86 4.79 2.95 15.40
C PHE A 86 3.61 3.58 16.14
N SER A 87 2.96 4.53 15.48
CA SER A 87 1.64 5.02 15.92
C SER A 87 0.56 3.95 15.69
N MET A 88 -0.65 4.23 16.11
CA MET A 88 -1.78 3.41 15.67
C MET A 88 -1.93 3.46 14.17
N PRO A 89 -2.24 2.32 13.51
CA PRO A 89 -2.45 2.29 12.08
C PRO A 89 -3.59 3.23 11.67
N TRP A 90 -3.33 4.09 10.71
CA TRP A 90 -4.34 4.98 10.15
C TRP A 90 -5.18 4.30 9.05
N MET A 91 -4.72 3.17 8.54
CA MET A 91 -5.41 2.35 7.54
C MET A 91 -5.11 0.86 7.77
N ASN A 92 -6.13 0.02 7.65
CA ASN A 92 -5.98 -1.42 7.64
C ASN A 92 -6.09 -1.92 6.21
N LEU A 93 -5.12 -2.73 5.78
CA LEU A 93 -5.11 -3.37 4.46
C LEU A 93 -5.40 -4.86 4.62
N GLY A 94 -6.14 -5.40 3.67
CA GLY A 94 -6.40 -6.83 3.58
C GLY A 94 -6.01 -7.37 2.21
N ILE A 95 -5.61 -8.62 2.16
CA ILE A 95 -5.41 -9.34 0.91
C ILE A 95 -6.76 -9.93 0.51
N SER A 96 -7.19 -9.65 -0.73
CA SER A 96 -8.42 -10.21 -1.30
C SER A 96 -8.18 -10.73 -2.71
N ILE A 97 -9.04 -11.60 -3.15
CA ILE A 97 -8.99 -12.16 -4.50
C ILE A 97 -10.01 -11.44 -5.38
N LEU A 98 -9.54 -10.79 -6.43
CA LEU A 98 -10.40 -10.22 -7.47
C LEU A 98 -10.46 -11.20 -8.64
N TYR A 99 -11.65 -11.63 -9.02
CA TYR A 99 -11.86 -12.44 -10.20
C TYR A 99 -13.06 -11.93 -11.02
N VAL A 100 -13.01 -12.20 -12.31
CA VAL A 100 -14.11 -11.83 -13.20
C VAL A 100 -15.30 -12.74 -12.90
N LYS A 101 -16.46 -12.15 -12.52
CA LYS A 101 -17.67 -12.91 -12.30
C LYS A 101 -18.05 -13.66 -13.60
N PRO A 102 -18.14 -15.01 -13.55
CA PRO A 102 -18.54 -15.77 -14.72
C PRO A 102 -19.92 -15.30 -15.19
N ARG A 103 -20.03 -14.99 -16.47
CA ARG A 103 -21.34 -14.69 -17.06
C ARG A 103 -22.15 -15.98 -17.05
N ALA A 104 -23.29 -15.95 -16.39
CA ALA A 104 -24.25 -17.04 -16.52
C ALA A 104 -24.66 -17.13 -17.99
N ALA A 105 -24.27 -18.18 -18.66
CA ALA A 105 -24.84 -18.52 -19.96
C ALA A 105 -26.33 -18.84 -19.73
N ALA A 106 -27.18 -18.31 -20.59
CA ALA A 106 -28.60 -18.71 -20.54
C ALA A 106 -28.66 -20.26 -20.69
N PRO A 107 -29.30 -20.96 -19.76
CA PRO A 107 -29.39 -22.40 -19.87
C PRO A 107 -30.10 -22.77 -21.19
N SER A 108 -29.56 -23.75 -21.89
CA SER A 108 -30.24 -24.29 -23.06
C SER A 108 -31.56 -24.90 -22.62
N MET A 109 -32.57 -24.98 -23.53
CA MET A 109 -33.84 -25.60 -23.20
C MET A 109 -33.68 -27.07 -22.78
N LEU A 110 -32.57 -27.71 -23.18
CA LEU A 110 -32.25 -29.11 -22.86
C LEU A 110 -31.13 -29.24 -21.79
N ALA A 111 -30.85 -28.21 -21.04
CA ALA A 111 -29.80 -28.23 -19.98
C ALA A 111 -30.09 -29.30 -18.91
N PHE A 112 -31.34 -29.70 -18.71
CA PHE A 112 -31.69 -30.76 -17.78
C PHE A 112 -31.23 -32.16 -18.24
N LEU A 113 -30.90 -32.32 -19.53
CA LEU A 113 -30.35 -33.55 -20.09
C LEU A 113 -28.82 -33.63 -20.02
N ASP A 114 -28.12 -32.55 -19.64
CA ASP A 114 -26.66 -32.52 -19.57
C ASP A 114 -26.05 -33.60 -18.65
N PRO A 115 -26.69 -34.02 -17.53
CA PRO A 115 -26.19 -35.12 -16.71
C PRO A 115 -26.33 -36.51 -17.33
N PHE A 116 -27.11 -36.65 -18.39
CA PHE A 116 -27.34 -37.96 -19.03
C PHE A 116 -26.32 -38.22 -20.14
N THR A 117 -26.07 -39.51 -20.39
CA THR A 117 -25.21 -39.94 -21.49
C THR A 117 -25.78 -39.56 -22.84
N THR A 118 -24.93 -39.46 -23.86
CA THR A 118 -25.34 -39.09 -25.23
C THR A 118 -26.41 -39.97 -25.80
N ASP A 119 -26.40 -41.28 -25.46
CA ASP A 119 -27.39 -42.24 -25.94
C ASP A 119 -28.80 -41.97 -25.38
N VAL A 120 -28.88 -41.55 -24.12
CA VAL A 120 -30.18 -41.18 -23.49
C VAL A 120 -30.68 -39.85 -24.05
N ARG A 121 -29.79 -38.91 -24.34
CA ARG A 121 -30.15 -37.62 -24.95
C ARG A 121 -30.75 -37.79 -26.33
N MET A 122 -30.12 -38.64 -27.17
CA MET A 122 -30.64 -38.93 -28.54
C MET A 122 -31.94 -39.70 -28.57
N ALA A 123 -32.28 -40.42 -27.50
CA ALA A 123 -33.55 -41.15 -27.41
C ALA A 123 -34.75 -40.27 -27.01
N LEU A 124 -34.49 -39.03 -26.55
CA LEU A 124 -35.49 -38.07 -26.08
C LEU A 124 -35.70 -36.89 -27.04
N GLU A 125 -34.92 -36.80 -28.13
CA GLU A 125 -35.12 -35.89 -29.26
C GLU A 125 -35.94 -36.59 -30.36
#